data_77f38901ea4327608dcc1b84fb69c194
#
_entry.id   77f38901ea4327608dcc1b84fb69c194
#
_cell.length_a   1.000
_cell.length_b   1.000
_cell.length_c   1.000
_cell.angle_alpha   90.00
_cell.angle_beta   90.00
_cell.angle_gamma   90.00
#
_symmetry.space_group_name_H-M   'P 1'
#
loop_
_entity.id
_entity.type
_entity.pdbx_description
1 polymer ?
#
loop_
_entity_poly.entity_id
_entity_poly.type
_entity_poly.pdbx_seq_one_letter_code
_entity_poly.pdbx_strand_id
1 'polypeptide(L)'
;MPVQILRQRRIDVLRAVTRNDDTVQRMAKANGRKESTVRLYLYQIHTLYKEAEKEAIDPHMPLLSGIKLPLPSKQKCELLTEEELRRMRYADLSDSMSQTFARDMFFFSIYCRGISFTDLAHIRKSDIKGFTLTYTSQVLTPPIVTVQWDAAMQAIADRYPSTTDYLFPIIKSDDKLTKSREIGRVRENITKALKLIATRCNLSVVSSLKMTKDIYLRAIDNVSVSKII
;
A
#
# COMPACT_ATOMS: atom_id res chain seq x y z
N MET A 1 2.04 -16.05 36.82
CA MET A 1 3.05 -16.79 36.02
C MET A 1 4.23 -15.89 35.77
N PRO A 2 5.45 -16.33 36.03
CA PRO A 2 6.63 -15.50 35.86
C PRO A 2 6.79 -15.11 34.38
N VAL A 3 7.06 -13.85 34.14
CA VAL A 3 7.32 -13.26 32.81
C VAL A 3 8.39 -14.04 32.02
N GLN A 4 9.33 -14.66 32.72
CA GLN A 4 10.39 -15.52 32.16
C GLN A 4 9.85 -16.75 31.40
N ILE A 5 8.81 -17.42 31.90
CA ILE A 5 8.23 -18.62 31.25
C ILE A 5 7.55 -18.24 29.93
N LEU A 6 6.87 -17.09 29.89
CA LEU A 6 6.27 -16.58 28.66
C LEU A 6 7.32 -16.15 27.62
N ARG A 7 8.44 -15.59 28.09
CA ARG A 7 9.60 -15.25 27.23
C ARG A 7 10.22 -16.51 26.63
N GLN A 8 10.49 -17.53 27.44
CA GLN A 8 11.11 -18.78 26.97
C GLN A 8 10.20 -19.48 25.92
N ARG A 9 8.90 -19.61 26.17
CA ARG A 9 7.95 -20.20 25.20
C ARG A 9 7.93 -19.45 23.88
N ARG A 10 8.03 -18.11 23.88
CA ARG A 10 8.10 -17.31 22.65
C ARG A 10 9.38 -17.55 21.88
N ILE A 11 10.50 -17.70 22.56
CA ILE A 11 11.80 -18.02 21.97
C ILE A 11 11.79 -19.43 21.36
N ASP A 12 11.22 -20.40 22.05
CA ASP A 12 11.13 -21.77 21.58
C ASP A 12 10.23 -21.88 20.35
N VAL A 13 9.14 -21.10 20.29
CA VAL A 13 8.29 -20.97 19.10
C VAL A 13 9.07 -20.36 17.94
N LEU A 14 9.83 -19.28 18.18
CA LEU A 14 10.66 -18.66 17.14
C LEU A 14 11.72 -19.63 16.61
N ARG A 15 12.41 -20.37 17.50
CA ARG A 15 13.39 -21.40 17.10
C ARG A 15 12.77 -22.54 16.30
N ALA A 16 11.59 -23.00 16.69
CA ALA A 16 10.88 -24.03 15.96
C ALA A 16 10.46 -23.59 14.55
N VAL A 17 9.98 -22.34 14.44
CA VAL A 17 9.55 -21.74 13.16
C VAL A 17 10.71 -21.53 12.20
N THR A 18 11.90 -21.18 12.71
CA THR A 18 13.07 -20.91 11.84
C THR A 18 13.73 -22.18 11.33
N ARG A 19 13.46 -23.32 11.96
CA ARG A 19 14.01 -24.62 11.56
C ARG A 19 13.19 -25.34 10.49
N ASN A 20 11.90 -24.99 10.35
CA ASN A 20 11.03 -25.71 9.43
C ASN A 20 9.89 -24.82 8.88
N ASP A 21 9.82 -24.69 7.55
CA ASP A 21 8.75 -23.97 6.84
C ASP A 21 7.35 -24.52 7.14
N ASP A 22 7.23 -25.82 7.40
CA ASP A 22 5.96 -26.47 7.78
C ASP A 22 5.36 -25.91 9.06
N THR A 23 6.19 -25.36 9.97
CA THR A 23 5.72 -24.78 11.23
C THR A 23 5.00 -23.46 10.97
N VAL A 24 5.48 -22.65 10.03
CA VAL A 24 4.81 -21.39 9.64
C VAL A 24 3.46 -21.67 9.00
N GLN A 25 3.39 -22.67 8.12
CA GLN A 25 2.15 -23.10 7.48
C GLN A 25 1.13 -23.64 8.50
N ARG A 26 1.57 -24.46 9.45
CA ARG A 26 0.72 -24.96 10.55
C ARG A 26 0.19 -23.81 11.42
N MET A 27 1.05 -22.85 11.79
CA MET A 27 0.64 -21.67 12.56
C MET A 27 -0.35 -20.78 11.78
N ALA A 28 -0.14 -20.62 10.48
CA ALA A 28 -1.03 -19.87 9.61
C ALA A 28 -2.42 -20.52 9.56
N LYS A 29 -2.45 -21.85 9.34
CA LYS A 29 -3.69 -22.65 9.30
C LYS A 29 -4.43 -22.62 10.64
N ALA A 30 -3.71 -22.86 11.75
CA ALA A 30 -4.29 -22.88 13.09
C ALA A 30 -4.91 -21.54 13.51
N ASN A 31 -4.38 -20.42 13.03
CA ASN A 31 -4.86 -19.06 13.36
C ASN A 31 -5.73 -18.44 12.26
N GLY A 32 -6.08 -19.15 11.20
CA GLY A 32 -6.85 -18.63 10.06
C GLY A 32 -6.15 -17.44 9.35
N ARG A 33 -4.82 -17.38 9.41
CA ARG A 33 -4.01 -16.29 8.85
C ARG A 33 -3.25 -16.76 7.62
N LYS A 34 -2.95 -15.83 6.71
CA LYS A 34 -2.04 -16.12 5.59
C LYS A 34 -0.62 -16.34 6.12
N GLU A 35 0.12 -17.25 5.51
CA GLU A 35 1.52 -17.53 5.84
C GLU A 35 2.40 -16.27 5.82
N SER A 36 2.21 -15.40 4.82
CA SER A 36 2.89 -14.11 4.72
C SER A 36 2.67 -13.20 5.94
N THR A 37 1.47 -13.23 6.54
CA THR A 37 1.15 -12.48 7.75
C THR A 37 1.86 -13.06 8.96
N VAL A 38 1.92 -14.39 9.08
CA VAL A 38 2.66 -15.05 10.17
C VAL A 38 4.16 -14.75 10.06
N ARG A 39 4.74 -14.84 8.86
CA ARG A 39 6.14 -14.48 8.61
C ARG A 39 6.44 -13.02 8.99
N LEU A 40 5.54 -12.09 8.66
CA LEU A 40 5.69 -10.68 9.04
C LEU A 40 5.73 -10.49 10.56
N TYR A 41 4.83 -11.12 11.30
CA TYR A 41 4.82 -11.04 12.77
C TYR A 41 6.08 -11.61 13.38
N LEU A 42 6.55 -12.74 12.88
CA LEU A 42 7.81 -13.35 13.35
C LEU A 42 9.01 -12.45 13.06
N TYR A 43 9.04 -11.81 11.89
CA TYR A 43 10.07 -10.84 11.56
C TYR A 43 10.06 -9.63 12.50
N GLN A 44 8.88 -9.08 12.81
CA GLN A 44 8.75 -7.97 13.76
C GLN A 44 9.24 -8.36 15.17
N ILE A 45 8.85 -9.55 15.65
CA ILE A 45 9.32 -10.06 16.92
C ILE A 45 10.84 -10.23 16.93
N HIS A 46 11.40 -10.80 15.86
CA HIS A 46 12.86 -10.98 15.74
C HIS A 46 13.60 -9.63 15.72
N THR A 47 13.06 -8.60 15.06
CA THR A 47 13.65 -7.26 15.04
C THR A 47 13.66 -6.65 16.43
N LEU A 48 12.55 -6.72 17.17
CA LEU A 48 12.45 -6.24 18.56
C LEU A 48 13.45 -6.96 19.49
N TYR A 49 13.64 -8.28 19.31
CA TYR A 49 14.63 -9.02 20.08
C TYR A 49 16.06 -8.57 19.78
N LYS A 50 16.37 -8.30 18.50
CA LYS A 50 17.71 -7.78 18.11
C LYS A 50 17.98 -6.40 18.67
N GLU A 51 16.98 -5.54 18.73
CA GLU A 51 17.10 -4.22 19.33
C GLU A 51 17.34 -4.34 20.85
N ALA A 52 16.54 -5.16 21.54
CA ALA A 52 16.71 -5.42 22.97
C ALA A 52 18.07 -6.07 23.31
N GLU A 53 18.61 -6.91 22.43
CA GLU A 53 19.94 -7.50 22.55
C GLU A 53 21.06 -6.44 22.46
N LYS A 54 20.91 -5.46 21.56
CA LYS A 54 21.86 -4.36 21.41
C LYS A 54 21.89 -3.43 22.64
N GLU A 55 20.74 -3.25 23.27
CA GLU A 55 20.59 -2.40 24.46
C GLU A 55 21.06 -3.10 25.76
N ALA A 56 21.55 -4.35 25.65
CA ALA A 56 22.03 -5.16 26.79
C ALA A 56 21.04 -5.26 27.97
N ILE A 57 19.75 -5.25 27.69
CA ILE A 57 18.68 -5.23 28.69
C ILE A 57 18.65 -6.52 29.53
N ASP A 58 19.17 -7.65 29.00
CA ASP A 58 19.27 -8.91 29.70
C ASP A 58 20.43 -9.75 29.16
N PRO A 59 21.58 -9.85 29.89
CA PRO A 59 22.75 -10.62 29.48
C PRO A 59 22.50 -12.15 29.45
N HIS A 60 21.39 -12.63 30.02
CA HIS A 60 20.98 -14.03 30.02
C HIS A 60 19.94 -14.36 28.95
N MET A 61 19.55 -13.39 28.13
CA MET A 61 18.62 -13.63 27.03
C MET A 61 19.27 -14.53 26.00
N PRO A 62 18.68 -15.73 25.70
CA PRO A 62 19.26 -16.62 24.72
C PRO A 62 19.29 -15.92 23.37
N LEU A 63 20.50 -15.76 22.87
CA LEU A 63 20.80 -15.13 21.59
C LEU A 63 19.98 -15.77 20.47
N LEU A 64 19.18 -14.98 19.79
CA LEU A 64 18.59 -15.34 18.51
C LEU A 64 19.63 -15.20 17.36
N SER A 65 20.90 -15.04 17.72
CA SER A 65 22.02 -14.99 16.80
C SER A 65 22.09 -16.33 16.03
N GLY A 66 21.95 -16.25 14.72
CA GLY A 66 21.91 -17.41 13.84
C GLY A 66 20.52 -17.80 13.33
N ILE A 67 19.44 -17.19 13.82
CA ILE A 67 18.10 -17.38 13.28
C ILE A 67 17.92 -16.47 12.07
N LYS A 68 18.04 -17.03 10.87
CA LYS A 68 17.69 -16.34 9.62
C LYS A 68 16.21 -16.58 9.35
N LEU A 69 15.35 -15.64 9.69
CA LEU A 69 13.99 -15.66 9.19
C LEU A 69 14.03 -15.36 7.68
N PRO A 70 13.47 -16.24 6.84
CA PRO A 70 13.31 -15.90 5.44
C PRO A 70 12.46 -14.64 5.35
N LEU A 71 13.05 -13.59 4.79
CA LEU A 71 12.31 -12.39 4.44
C LEU A 71 11.11 -12.81 3.58
N PRO A 72 9.92 -12.24 3.81
CA PRO A 72 8.82 -12.45 2.90
C PRO A 72 9.34 -12.13 1.49
N SER A 73 9.35 -13.14 0.62
CA SER A 73 9.76 -12.93 -0.76
C SER A 73 8.91 -11.77 -1.29
N LYS A 74 9.55 -10.73 -1.81
CA LYS A 74 8.83 -9.75 -2.61
C LYS A 74 8.28 -10.52 -3.81
N GLN A 75 7.02 -10.95 -3.71
CA GLN A 75 6.33 -11.43 -4.89
C GLN A 75 6.45 -10.30 -5.93
N LYS A 76 7.12 -10.60 -7.04
CA LYS A 76 7.10 -9.71 -8.20
C LYS A 76 5.63 -9.54 -8.57
N CYS A 77 5.04 -8.38 -8.24
CA CYS A 77 3.71 -8.08 -8.72
C CYS A 77 3.81 -7.99 -10.24
N GLU A 78 3.07 -8.84 -10.93
CA GLU A 78 2.85 -8.64 -12.35
C GLU A 78 2.17 -7.29 -12.53
N LEU A 79 2.73 -6.46 -13.39
CA LEU A 79 2.20 -5.13 -13.66
C LEU A 79 1.38 -5.16 -14.94
N LEU A 80 0.36 -4.34 -15.00
CA LEU A 80 -0.43 -4.13 -16.21
C LEU A 80 0.48 -3.71 -17.37
N THR A 81 0.22 -4.28 -18.53
CA THR A 81 0.89 -3.89 -19.77
C THR A 81 0.43 -2.49 -20.20
N GLU A 82 1.13 -1.90 -21.15
CA GLU A 82 0.78 -0.61 -21.73
C GLU A 82 -0.61 -0.63 -22.37
N GLU A 83 -0.92 -1.71 -23.11
CA GLU A 83 -2.21 -1.90 -23.75
C GLU A 83 -3.34 -2.07 -22.72
N GLU A 84 -3.09 -2.76 -21.62
CA GLU A 84 -4.06 -2.91 -20.53
C GLU A 84 -4.33 -1.58 -19.81
N LEU A 85 -3.30 -0.77 -19.58
CA LEU A 85 -3.45 0.57 -19.03
C LEU A 85 -4.29 1.45 -19.97
N ARG A 86 -4.06 1.35 -21.29
CA ARG A 86 -4.85 2.07 -22.31
C ARG A 86 -6.30 1.61 -22.28
N ARG A 87 -6.57 0.30 -22.29
CA ARG A 87 -7.94 -0.24 -22.21
C ARG A 87 -8.65 0.23 -20.94
N MET A 88 -7.96 0.21 -19.80
CA MET A 88 -8.51 0.69 -18.53
C MET A 88 -8.79 2.21 -18.56
N ARG A 89 -7.90 3.01 -19.15
CA ARG A 89 -8.04 4.47 -19.20
C ARG A 89 -9.26 4.89 -20.03
N TYR A 90 -9.46 4.25 -21.18
CA TYR A 90 -10.51 4.60 -22.14
C TYR A 90 -11.76 3.73 -22.01
N ALA A 91 -11.84 2.86 -21.00
CA ALA A 91 -13.04 2.06 -20.75
C ALA A 91 -14.25 2.97 -20.48
N ASP A 92 -15.36 2.65 -21.14
CA ASP A 92 -16.63 3.27 -20.80
C ASP A 92 -17.15 2.67 -19.49
N LEU A 93 -17.16 3.50 -18.45
CA LEU A 93 -17.60 3.19 -17.09
C LEU A 93 -18.73 4.13 -16.66
N SER A 94 -19.41 4.77 -17.61
CA SER A 94 -20.45 5.78 -17.36
C SER A 94 -21.65 5.22 -16.58
N ASP A 95 -21.86 3.92 -16.64
CA ASP A 95 -22.87 3.17 -15.89
C ASP A 95 -22.53 2.97 -14.39
N SER A 96 -21.29 3.27 -13.97
CA SER A 96 -20.84 3.01 -12.61
C SER A 96 -19.91 4.10 -12.06
N MET A 97 -20.49 5.02 -11.30
CA MET A 97 -19.72 6.07 -10.58
C MET A 97 -18.59 5.50 -9.72
N SER A 98 -18.79 4.34 -9.09
CA SER A 98 -17.78 3.70 -8.24
C SER A 98 -16.58 3.19 -9.05
N GLN A 99 -16.82 2.63 -10.23
CA GLN A 99 -15.75 2.18 -11.12
C GLN A 99 -15.02 3.37 -11.74
N THR A 100 -15.74 4.39 -12.17
CA THR A 100 -15.14 5.64 -12.69
C THR A 100 -14.25 6.28 -11.63
N PHE A 101 -14.73 6.43 -10.40
CA PHE A 101 -13.93 6.95 -9.29
C PHE A 101 -12.68 6.11 -9.02
N ALA A 102 -12.82 4.79 -8.99
CA ALA A 102 -11.69 3.89 -8.73
C ALA A 102 -10.61 3.96 -9.81
N ARG A 103 -11.02 4.01 -11.10
CA ARG A 103 -10.13 4.23 -12.23
C ARG A 103 -9.39 5.57 -12.10
N ASP A 104 -10.12 6.63 -11.83
CA ASP A 104 -9.58 7.97 -11.76
C ASP A 104 -8.60 8.12 -10.59
N MET A 105 -8.88 7.53 -9.44
CA MET A 105 -7.94 7.49 -8.31
C MET A 105 -6.70 6.65 -8.62
N PHE A 106 -6.83 5.58 -9.40
CA PHE A 106 -5.70 4.79 -9.84
C PHE A 106 -4.77 5.60 -10.75
N PHE A 107 -5.27 6.27 -11.77
CA PHE A 107 -4.46 7.12 -12.64
C PHE A 107 -3.93 8.36 -11.94
N PHE A 108 -4.73 9.01 -11.10
CA PHE A 108 -4.26 10.13 -10.29
C PHE A 108 -3.10 9.75 -9.38
N SER A 109 -3.14 8.56 -8.78
CA SER A 109 -2.01 8.05 -8.02
C SER A 109 -0.74 7.89 -8.86
N ILE A 110 -0.85 7.44 -10.12
CA ILE A 110 0.30 7.33 -11.02
C ILE A 110 0.85 8.72 -11.34
N TYR A 111 0.01 9.70 -11.66
CA TYR A 111 0.42 11.09 -11.93
C TYR A 111 1.15 11.69 -10.72
N CYS A 112 0.74 11.34 -9.52
CA CYS A 112 1.41 11.72 -8.28
C CYS A 112 2.59 10.80 -7.92
N ARG A 113 3.31 10.21 -8.89
CA ARG A 113 4.48 9.35 -8.70
C ARG A 113 4.20 8.10 -7.87
N GLY A 114 3.00 7.56 -7.96
CA GLY A 114 2.58 6.39 -7.19
C GLY A 114 2.33 6.70 -5.72
N ILE A 115 1.70 7.82 -5.44
CA ILE A 115 1.31 8.23 -4.09
C ILE A 115 0.52 7.14 -3.37
N SER A 116 0.75 6.95 -2.07
CA SER A 116 -0.07 6.05 -1.28
C SER A 116 -1.52 6.57 -1.20
N PHE A 117 -2.51 5.66 -1.14
CA PHE A 117 -3.90 6.09 -1.02
C PHE A 117 -4.17 6.91 0.25
N THR A 118 -3.43 6.63 1.32
CA THR A 118 -3.53 7.42 2.56
C THR A 118 -3.05 8.85 2.34
N ASP A 119 -1.89 9.03 1.71
CA ASP A 119 -1.35 10.36 1.41
C ASP A 119 -2.26 11.10 0.41
N LEU A 120 -2.76 10.40 -0.63
CA LEU A 120 -3.70 10.94 -1.62
C LEU A 120 -4.97 11.48 -0.94
N ALA A 121 -5.53 10.74 0.03
CA ALA A 121 -6.72 11.18 0.76
C ALA A 121 -6.48 12.44 1.60
N HIS A 122 -5.23 12.73 1.96
CA HIS A 122 -4.86 13.91 2.75
C HIS A 122 -4.43 15.12 1.90
N ILE A 123 -4.34 15.00 0.58
CA ILE A 123 -4.06 16.14 -0.30
C ILE A 123 -5.13 17.22 -0.09
N ARG A 124 -4.69 18.45 0.13
CA ARG A 124 -5.55 19.61 0.29
C ARG A 124 -5.59 20.45 -1.00
N LYS A 125 -6.65 21.21 -1.18
CA LYS A 125 -6.74 22.19 -2.26
C LYS A 125 -5.61 23.22 -2.21
N SER A 126 -5.15 23.57 -0.99
CA SER A 126 -4.04 24.52 -0.75
C SER A 126 -2.67 23.97 -1.13
N ASP A 127 -2.54 22.65 -1.33
CA ASP A 127 -1.28 22.00 -1.74
C ASP A 127 -1.01 22.22 -3.24
N ILE A 128 -2.01 22.69 -3.98
CA ILE A 128 -1.90 23.05 -5.39
C ILE A 128 -1.60 24.56 -5.48
N LYS A 129 -0.43 24.91 -6.03
CA LYS A 129 -0.01 26.29 -6.24
C LYS A 129 0.43 26.50 -7.68
N GLY A 130 -0.36 27.24 -8.45
CA GLY A 130 -0.13 27.41 -9.88
C GLY A 130 -0.17 26.07 -10.60
N PHE A 131 0.92 25.72 -11.25
CA PHE A 131 1.07 24.45 -11.99
C PHE A 131 1.80 23.37 -11.19
N THR A 132 1.71 23.40 -9.86
CA THR A 132 2.48 22.49 -9.02
C THR A 132 1.64 21.97 -7.86
N LEU A 133 1.63 20.67 -7.65
CA LEU A 133 1.13 20.02 -6.46
C LEU A 133 2.33 19.61 -5.58
N THR A 134 2.32 20.01 -4.31
CA THR A 134 3.33 19.61 -3.33
C THR A 134 2.66 18.92 -2.16
N TYR A 135 3.05 17.68 -1.88
CA TYR A 135 2.49 16.91 -0.77
C TYR A 135 3.59 16.23 0.04
N THR A 136 3.26 15.85 1.28
CA THR A 136 4.17 15.09 2.15
C THR A 136 3.81 13.61 2.09
N SER A 137 4.77 12.79 1.67
CA SER A 137 4.62 11.33 1.65
C SER A 137 5.13 10.72 2.95
N GLN A 138 4.37 9.79 3.53
CA GLN A 138 4.79 9.00 4.69
C GLN A 138 5.69 7.80 4.30
N VAL A 139 5.81 7.52 3.01
CA VAL A 139 6.49 6.31 2.48
C VAL A 139 7.76 6.63 1.70
N LEU A 140 7.86 7.83 1.13
CA LEU A 140 8.99 8.23 0.29
C LEU A 140 10.07 8.96 1.09
N THR A 141 11.30 8.84 0.61
CA THR A 141 12.45 9.61 1.11
C THR A 141 13.11 10.27 -0.10
N PRO A 142 13.17 11.61 -0.17
CA PRO A 142 12.66 12.59 0.81
C PRO A 142 11.12 12.60 0.91
N PRO A 143 10.55 13.04 2.06
CA PRO A 143 9.09 12.96 2.28
C PRO A 143 8.30 13.99 1.47
N ILE A 144 8.91 15.11 1.08
CA ILE A 144 8.25 16.15 0.27
C ILE A 144 8.37 15.79 -1.19
N VAL A 145 7.23 15.66 -1.83
CA VAL A 145 7.11 15.32 -3.26
C VAL A 145 6.43 16.47 -3.98
N THR A 146 7.07 16.95 -5.02
CA THR A 146 6.54 17.97 -5.91
C THR A 146 6.30 17.36 -7.29
N VAL A 147 5.10 17.51 -7.81
CA VAL A 147 4.70 17.06 -9.14
C VAL A 147 4.09 18.22 -9.92
N GLN A 148 4.23 18.16 -11.24
CA GLN A 148 3.58 19.12 -12.12
C GLN A 148 2.07 18.84 -12.12
N TRP A 149 1.28 19.89 -11.91
CA TRP A 149 -0.17 19.83 -12.00
C TRP A 149 -0.60 20.08 -13.43
N ASP A 150 -1.19 19.09 -14.06
CA ASP A 150 -1.58 19.13 -15.46
C ASP A 150 -3.11 19.09 -15.66
N ALA A 151 -3.52 19.21 -16.92
CA ALA A 151 -4.92 19.22 -17.29
C ALA A 151 -5.65 17.89 -16.97
N ALA A 152 -4.93 16.75 -17.03
CA ALA A 152 -5.51 15.46 -16.71
C ALA A 152 -5.82 15.32 -15.21
N MET A 153 -4.91 15.80 -14.36
CA MET A 153 -5.12 15.87 -12.91
C MET A 153 -6.26 16.83 -12.56
N GLN A 154 -6.30 18.00 -13.20
CA GLN A 154 -7.37 18.98 -13.03
C GLN A 154 -8.73 18.39 -13.41
N ALA A 155 -8.84 17.74 -14.56
CA ALA A 155 -10.08 17.13 -15.02
C ALA A 155 -10.59 16.03 -14.05
N ILE A 156 -9.70 15.30 -13.40
CA ILE A 156 -10.07 14.34 -12.35
C ILE A 156 -10.57 15.08 -11.11
N ALA A 157 -9.86 16.11 -10.66
CA ALA A 157 -10.25 16.88 -9.48
C ALA A 157 -11.62 17.56 -9.65
N ASP A 158 -11.88 18.15 -10.82
CA ASP A 158 -13.14 18.83 -11.12
C ASP A 158 -14.33 17.86 -11.14
N ARG A 159 -14.11 16.58 -11.47
CA ARG A 159 -15.16 15.54 -11.47
C ARG A 159 -15.63 15.19 -10.06
N TYR A 160 -14.78 15.37 -9.06
CA TYR A 160 -15.05 14.96 -7.67
C TYR A 160 -14.89 16.12 -6.69
N PRO A 161 -15.73 17.16 -6.77
CA PRO A 161 -15.63 18.31 -5.88
C PRO A 161 -15.83 17.88 -4.42
N SER A 162 -14.96 18.37 -3.55
CA SER A 162 -15.04 18.16 -2.11
C SER A 162 -15.61 19.40 -1.42
N THR A 163 -16.46 19.19 -0.43
CA THR A 163 -17.00 20.24 0.44
C THR A 163 -16.05 20.62 1.57
N THR A 164 -14.96 19.87 1.75
CA THR A 164 -13.92 20.09 2.76
C THR A 164 -12.67 20.73 2.12
N ASP A 165 -11.65 21.01 2.93
CA ASP A 165 -10.34 21.48 2.45
C ASP A 165 -9.57 20.42 1.66
N TYR A 166 -9.95 19.15 1.78
CA TYR A 166 -9.33 18.06 1.03
C TYR A 166 -9.69 18.13 -0.45
N LEU A 167 -8.76 17.71 -1.29
CA LEU A 167 -8.93 17.72 -2.74
C LEU A 167 -10.09 16.82 -3.19
N PHE A 168 -10.16 15.61 -2.62
CA PHE A 168 -11.19 14.63 -2.94
C PHE A 168 -12.16 14.40 -1.78
N PRO A 169 -13.41 14.00 -2.04
CA PRO A 169 -14.45 13.80 -1.01
C PRO A 169 -14.28 12.46 -0.27
N ILE A 170 -13.04 12.15 0.16
CA ILE A 170 -12.66 10.92 0.86
C ILE A 170 -12.84 11.10 2.36
N ILE A 171 -12.32 12.21 2.88
CA ILE A 171 -12.36 12.58 4.30
C ILE A 171 -13.43 13.67 4.48
N LYS A 172 -14.37 13.40 5.38
CA LYS A 172 -15.48 14.32 5.68
C LYS A 172 -15.47 14.81 7.12
N SER A 173 -14.85 14.08 8.03
CA SER A 173 -14.77 14.40 9.46
C SER A 173 -13.40 14.91 9.85
N ASP A 174 -13.33 15.61 10.98
CA ASP A 174 -12.08 16.12 11.53
C ASP A 174 -11.46 15.21 12.59
N ASP A 175 -12.23 14.30 13.17
CA ASP A 175 -11.74 13.34 14.14
C ASP A 175 -10.80 12.30 13.52
N LYS A 176 -9.65 12.07 14.17
CA LYS A 176 -8.58 11.19 13.68
C LYS A 176 -9.03 9.74 13.45
N LEU A 177 -9.84 9.19 14.37
CA LEU A 177 -10.32 7.80 14.26
C LEU A 177 -11.32 7.65 13.12
N THR A 178 -12.21 8.62 12.99
CA THR A 178 -13.22 8.67 11.94
C THR A 178 -12.57 8.85 10.57
N LYS A 179 -11.57 9.74 10.42
CA LYS A 179 -10.77 9.87 9.18
C LYS A 179 -10.16 8.54 8.76
N SER A 180 -9.54 7.82 9.68
CA SER A 180 -8.92 6.52 9.38
C SER A 180 -9.94 5.49 8.88
N ARG A 181 -11.15 5.47 9.47
CA ARG A 181 -12.25 4.60 9.05
C ARG A 181 -12.80 4.98 7.67
N GLU A 182 -12.97 6.29 7.42
CA GLU A 182 -13.42 6.80 6.11
C GLU A 182 -12.44 6.41 5.01
N ILE A 183 -11.15 6.66 5.20
CA ILE A 183 -10.09 6.27 4.27
C ILE A 183 -10.10 4.75 4.04
N GLY A 184 -10.22 3.95 5.11
CA GLY A 184 -10.26 2.50 5.03
C GLY A 184 -11.44 2.00 4.19
N ARG A 185 -12.65 2.54 4.43
CA ARG A 185 -13.88 2.21 3.70
C ARG A 185 -13.78 2.55 2.22
N VAL A 186 -13.31 3.78 1.90
CA VAL A 186 -13.17 4.19 0.49
C VAL A 186 -12.12 3.35 -0.22
N ARG A 187 -10.99 3.05 0.43
CA ARG A 187 -9.97 2.14 -0.12
C ARG A 187 -10.52 0.76 -0.45
N GLU A 188 -11.35 0.21 0.43
CA GLU A 188 -11.99 -1.09 0.22
C GLU A 188 -12.94 -1.04 -0.99
N ASN A 189 -13.76 0.00 -1.10
CA ASN A 189 -14.65 0.21 -2.23
C ASN A 189 -13.89 0.34 -3.55
N ILE A 190 -12.80 1.12 -3.58
CA ILE A 190 -11.92 1.23 -4.75
C ILE A 190 -11.34 -0.15 -5.10
N THR A 191 -10.90 -0.93 -4.11
CA THR A 191 -10.34 -2.27 -4.37
C THR A 191 -11.37 -3.20 -4.99
N LYS A 192 -12.64 -3.15 -4.54
CA LYS A 192 -13.74 -3.92 -5.13
C LYS A 192 -14.04 -3.45 -6.56
N ALA A 193 -14.10 -2.15 -6.78
CA ALA A 193 -14.36 -1.56 -8.09
C ALA A 193 -13.23 -1.89 -9.10
N LEU A 194 -11.96 -1.82 -8.69
CA LEU A 194 -10.84 -2.19 -9.55
C LEU A 194 -10.87 -3.67 -9.98
N LYS A 195 -11.39 -4.56 -9.14
CA LYS A 195 -11.61 -5.97 -9.54
C LYS A 195 -12.65 -6.09 -10.64
N LEU A 196 -13.75 -5.34 -10.54
CA LEU A 196 -14.78 -5.32 -11.58
C LEU A 196 -14.26 -4.73 -12.89
N ILE A 197 -13.45 -3.66 -12.81
CA ILE A 197 -12.78 -3.08 -13.97
C ILE A 197 -11.85 -4.09 -14.63
N ALA A 198 -11.08 -4.84 -13.83
CA ALA A 198 -10.18 -5.87 -14.37
C ALA A 198 -10.92 -6.92 -15.20
N THR A 199 -12.08 -7.38 -14.72
CA THR A 199 -12.94 -8.30 -15.49
C THR A 199 -13.51 -7.62 -16.73
N ARG A 200 -14.03 -6.40 -16.62
CA ARG A 200 -14.65 -5.66 -17.72
C ARG A 200 -13.66 -5.32 -18.83
N CYS A 201 -12.43 -4.96 -18.47
CA CYS A 201 -11.36 -4.61 -19.41
C CYS A 201 -10.50 -5.80 -19.83
N ASN A 202 -10.82 -7.02 -19.39
CA ASN A 202 -10.02 -8.24 -19.64
C ASN A 202 -8.53 -8.01 -19.33
N LEU A 203 -8.23 -7.59 -18.10
CA LEU A 203 -6.86 -7.36 -17.63
C LEU A 203 -6.25 -8.67 -17.13
N SER A 204 -4.96 -8.90 -17.38
CA SER A 204 -4.22 -10.10 -16.97
C SER A 204 -4.09 -10.20 -15.45
N VAL A 205 -4.01 -9.06 -14.78
CA VAL A 205 -3.93 -8.97 -13.32
C VAL A 205 -4.95 -7.99 -12.77
N VAL A 206 -5.40 -8.24 -11.54
CA VAL A 206 -6.28 -7.30 -10.85
C VAL A 206 -5.48 -6.07 -10.45
N SER A 207 -5.85 -4.92 -11.04
CA SER A 207 -5.24 -3.64 -10.70
C SER A 207 -5.45 -3.30 -9.22
N SER A 208 -4.44 -2.72 -8.61
CA SER A 208 -4.51 -2.24 -7.24
C SER A 208 -3.74 -0.92 -7.09
N LEU A 209 -4.15 -0.09 -6.14
CA LEU A 209 -3.45 1.17 -5.86
C LEU A 209 -1.99 0.97 -5.41
N LYS A 210 -1.60 -0.25 -5.01
CA LYS A 210 -0.20 -0.57 -4.68
C LYS A 210 0.70 -0.68 -5.91
N MET A 211 0.14 -1.02 -7.07
CA MET A 211 0.89 -1.14 -8.33
C MET A 211 1.28 0.21 -8.92
N THR A 212 0.60 1.28 -8.55
CA THR A 212 0.76 2.59 -9.19
C THR A 212 2.19 3.13 -9.08
N LYS A 213 2.87 2.86 -7.96
CA LYS A 213 4.28 3.22 -7.78
C LYS A 213 5.19 2.46 -8.74
N ASP A 214 4.98 1.15 -8.88
CA ASP A 214 5.81 0.32 -9.76
C ASP A 214 5.54 0.62 -11.23
N ILE A 215 4.27 0.95 -11.57
CA ILE A 215 3.89 1.43 -12.91
C ILE A 215 4.58 2.77 -13.20
N TYR A 216 4.55 3.72 -12.27
CA TYR A 216 5.23 5.00 -12.42
C TYR A 216 6.74 4.83 -12.62
N LEU A 217 7.41 3.98 -11.83
CA LEU A 217 8.83 3.71 -11.97
C LEU A 217 9.16 3.11 -13.34
N ARG A 218 8.34 2.15 -13.82
CA ARG A 218 8.48 1.60 -15.16
C ARG A 218 8.30 2.66 -16.25
N ALA A 219 7.40 3.64 -16.04
CA ALA A 219 7.14 4.71 -16.99
C ALA A 219 8.34 5.67 -17.14
N ILE A 220 9.10 5.90 -16.07
CA ILE A 220 10.31 6.70 -16.13
C ILE A 220 11.39 5.98 -16.97
N ASP A 221 11.52 4.67 -16.80
CA ASP A 221 12.51 3.87 -17.51
C ASP A 221 12.12 3.61 -18.97
N ASN A 222 10.86 3.81 -19.33
CA ASN A 222 10.32 3.45 -20.66
C ASN A 222 9.51 4.62 -21.26
N VAL A 223 10.09 5.27 -22.29
CA VAL A 223 9.50 6.43 -22.99
C VAL A 223 8.11 6.13 -23.57
N SER A 224 7.82 4.90 -23.93
CA SER A 224 6.51 4.48 -24.48
C SER A 224 5.39 4.58 -23.45
N VAL A 225 5.67 4.19 -22.20
CA VAL A 225 4.68 4.23 -21.10
C VAL A 225 4.41 5.66 -20.64
N SER A 226 5.41 6.56 -20.74
CA SER A 226 5.26 7.97 -20.37
C SER A 226 4.22 8.72 -21.21
N LYS A 227 3.90 8.23 -22.42
CA LYS A 227 2.87 8.82 -23.29
C LYS A 227 1.43 8.42 -22.92
N ILE A 228 1.26 7.40 -22.07
CA ILE A 228 -0.06 6.89 -21.65
C ILE A 228 -0.43 7.46 -20.28
N ILE A 229 0.56 7.77 -19.50
CA ILE A 229 0.45 8.45 -18.21
C ILE A 229 0.46 9.94 -18.41
#